data_3239545bc2034bbc30bdfdb959d16df7
#
_entry.id   3239545bc2034bbc30bdfdb959d16df7
#
_cell.length_a   1.000
_cell.length_b   1.000
_cell.length_c   1.000
_cell.angle_alpha   90.00
_cell.angle_beta   90.00
_cell.angle_gamma   90.00
#
_symmetry.space_group_name_H-M   'P 1'
#
loop_
_entity.id
_entity.type
_entity.pdbx_description
1 polymer ?
#
loop_
_entity_poly.entity_id
_entity_poly.type
_entity_poly.pdbx_seq_one_letter_code
_entity_poly.pdbx_strand_id
1 'polypeptide(L)'
;MNYWDFIKIRSFCTAKDIVNKTKRQPTEWEKIFANDVSDKGLVSKIYNELLKLNTKETNNPIMKWAKDMNRNLTEEDIDMANRHMRQCSASLAIREIQIKTTMRSHLTPVRMGKINKAGNHKCWGGCGEKGTLLHCWWECELVQPLWKTVWRFLKELKIDLPYDPAIALLGIYPKDTDAMKCRDT
;
A
#
# COMPACT_ATOMS: atom_id res chain seq x y z
N MET A 1 -8.26 -22.52 35.08
CA MET A 1 -7.52 -22.34 33.82
C MET A 1 -7.59 -20.89 33.48
N ASN A 2 -6.44 -20.24 33.30
CA ASN A 2 -6.39 -18.81 32.97
C ASN A 2 -6.83 -18.62 31.51
N TYR A 3 -7.43 -17.48 31.18
CA TYR A 3 -7.84 -17.13 29.82
C TYR A 3 -6.68 -17.23 28.81
N TRP A 4 -5.47 -16.85 29.21
CA TRP A 4 -4.25 -16.98 28.42
C TRP A 4 -3.88 -18.43 28.11
N ASP A 5 -4.06 -19.35 29.06
CA ASP A 5 -3.81 -20.78 28.84
C ASP A 5 -4.78 -21.35 27.81
N PHE A 6 -6.02 -20.89 27.84
CA PHE A 6 -7.01 -21.26 26.83
C PHE A 6 -6.62 -20.77 25.42
N ILE A 7 -6.17 -19.50 25.30
CA ILE A 7 -5.71 -18.96 24.01
C ILE A 7 -4.51 -19.76 23.48
N LYS A 8 -3.55 -20.08 24.32
CA LYS A 8 -2.37 -20.87 23.93
C LYS A 8 -2.74 -22.26 23.45
N ILE A 9 -3.55 -22.98 24.20
CA ILE A 9 -4.02 -24.33 23.83
C ILE A 9 -4.79 -24.27 22.52
N ARG A 10 -5.68 -23.30 22.36
CA ARG A 10 -6.42 -23.10 21.12
C ARG A 10 -5.51 -22.81 19.93
N SER A 11 -4.53 -21.94 20.10
CA SER A 11 -3.56 -21.60 19.05
C SER A 11 -2.71 -22.80 18.66
N PHE A 12 -2.26 -23.58 19.63
CA PHE A 12 -1.52 -24.83 19.43
C PHE A 12 -2.33 -25.86 18.65
N CYS A 13 -3.57 -26.12 19.06
CA CYS A 13 -4.46 -27.05 18.37
C CYS A 13 -4.74 -26.60 16.94
N THR A 14 -5.06 -25.32 16.75
CA THR A 14 -5.32 -24.76 15.42
C THR A 14 -4.09 -24.87 14.52
N ALA A 15 -2.89 -24.58 15.02
CA ALA A 15 -1.65 -24.70 14.26
C ALA A 15 -1.38 -26.15 13.85
N LYS A 16 -1.57 -27.11 14.75
CA LYS A 16 -1.45 -28.56 14.42
C LYS A 16 -2.44 -29.00 13.36
N ASP A 17 -3.68 -28.59 13.47
CA ASP A 17 -4.71 -28.92 12.49
C ASP A 17 -4.39 -28.38 11.10
N ILE A 18 -3.90 -27.14 11.02
CA ILE A 18 -3.48 -26.53 9.75
C ILE A 18 -2.33 -27.33 9.13
N VAL A 19 -1.31 -27.65 9.91
CA VAL A 19 -0.15 -28.43 9.42
C VAL A 19 -0.60 -29.80 8.88
N ASN A 20 -1.52 -30.46 9.57
CA ASN A 20 -2.03 -31.77 9.15
C ASN A 20 -2.87 -31.71 7.86
N LYS A 21 -3.66 -30.64 7.69
CA LYS A 21 -4.58 -30.47 6.56
C LYS A 21 -3.89 -30.02 5.26
N THR A 22 -2.85 -29.19 5.36
CA THR A 22 -2.29 -28.52 4.17
C THR A 22 -1.29 -29.36 3.39
N LYS A 23 -0.81 -30.50 3.94
CA LYS A 23 0.21 -31.39 3.33
C LYS A 23 1.49 -30.66 2.84
N ARG A 24 1.73 -29.46 3.31
CA ARG A 24 2.93 -28.67 3.02
C ARG A 24 3.84 -28.62 4.25
N GLN A 25 5.09 -28.28 4.05
CA GLN A 25 6.00 -28.02 5.17
C GLN A 25 5.51 -26.80 5.95
N PRO A 26 5.45 -26.90 7.31
CA PRO A 26 5.05 -25.80 8.15
C PRO A 26 6.06 -24.65 8.05
N THR A 27 5.55 -23.44 8.08
CA THR A 27 6.37 -22.24 8.19
C THR A 27 7.02 -22.16 9.58
N GLU A 28 8.10 -21.40 9.75
CA GLU A 28 8.73 -21.20 11.07
C GLU A 28 7.74 -20.63 12.09
N TRP A 29 6.84 -19.76 11.64
CA TRP A 29 5.77 -19.23 12.47
C TRP A 29 4.80 -20.31 12.97
N GLU A 30 4.37 -21.18 12.09
CA GLU A 30 3.49 -22.31 12.45
C GLU A 30 4.18 -23.31 13.37
N LYS A 31 5.50 -23.54 13.20
CA LYS A 31 6.29 -24.42 14.08
C LYS A 31 6.32 -23.94 15.52
N ILE A 32 6.34 -22.64 15.76
CA ILE A 32 6.32 -22.05 17.11
C ILE A 32 5.11 -22.56 17.89
N PHE A 33 3.93 -22.56 17.25
CA PHE A 33 2.68 -22.95 17.88
C PHE A 33 2.40 -24.47 17.81
N ALA A 34 2.97 -25.17 16.85
CA ALA A 34 2.71 -26.60 16.65
C ALA A 34 3.60 -27.52 17.50
N ASN A 35 4.79 -27.08 17.87
CA ASN A 35 5.79 -27.95 18.53
C ASN A 35 5.77 -27.85 20.06
N ASP A 36 5.46 -26.67 20.63
CA ASP A 36 5.54 -26.45 22.07
C ASP A 36 4.26 -25.83 22.63
N VAL A 37 3.73 -26.43 23.69
CA VAL A 37 2.67 -25.85 24.54
C VAL A 37 3.28 -24.98 25.63
N SER A 38 4.57 -25.16 25.91
CA SER A 38 5.29 -24.49 26.98
C SER A 38 5.58 -23.00 26.63
N ASP A 39 5.42 -22.14 27.63
CA ASP A 39 5.77 -20.71 27.53
C ASP A 39 7.27 -20.45 27.50
N LYS A 40 8.06 -21.43 27.89
CA LYS A 40 9.51 -21.25 28.04
C LYS A 40 10.16 -20.95 26.70
N GLY A 41 10.66 -19.72 26.56
CA GLY A 41 11.30 -19.25 25.34
C GLY A 41 10.34 -18.88 24.20
N LEU A 42 9.03 -18.99 24.40
CA LEU A 42 8.03 -18.67 23.34
C LEU A 42 8.10 -17.21 22.91
N VAL A 43 8.20 -16.29 23.87
CA VAL A 43 8.32 -14.84 23.59
C VAL A 43 9.58 -14.55 22.78
N SER A 44 10.71 -15.17 23.10
CA SER A 44 11.95 -14.99 22.33
C SER A 44 11.86 -15.56 20.92
N LYS A 45 11.18 -16.70 20.75
CA LYS A 45 10.92 -17.28 19.41
C LYS A 45 10.03 -16.36 18.57
N ILE A 46 8.94 -15.86 19.16
CA ILE A 46 8.04 -14.91 18.49
C ILE A 46 8.80 -13.63 18.13
N TYR A 47 9.57 -13.07 19.03
CA TYR A 47 10.35 -11.87 18.79
C TYR A 47 11.34 -12.05 17.63
N ASN A 48 12.07 -13.16 17.59
CA ASN A 48 13.00 -13.46 16.50
C ASN A 48 12.30 -13.59 15.14
N GLU A 49 11.12 -14.19 15.09
CA GLU A 49 10.34 -14.25 13.85
C GLU A 49 9.80 -12.88 13.42
N LEU A 50 9.41 -12.03 14.37
CA LEU A 50 9.01 -10.64 14.09
C LEU A 50 10.19 -9.80 13.57
N LEU A 51 11.39 -9.97 14.12
CA LEU A 51 12.59 -9.30 13.60
C LEU A 51 12.88 -9.68 12.14
N LYS A 52 12.70 -10.94 11.76
CA LYS A 52 12.87 -11.39 10.36
C LYS A 52 11.88 -10.71 9.40
N LEU A 53 10.71 -10.26 9.87
CA LEU A 53 9.77 -9.52 9.03
C LEU A 53 10.32 -8.15 8.62
N ASN A 54 11.10 -7.51 9.48
CA ASN A 54 11.70 -6.20 9.19
C ASN A 54 12.88 -6.29 8.20
N THR A 55 13.47 -7.47 8.02
CA THR A 55 14.58 -7.66 7.08
C THR A 55 14.10 -7.99 5.66
N LYS A 56 12.84 -8.34 5.47
CA LYS A 56 12.28 -8.55 4.13
C LYS A 56 12.05 -7.21 3.48
N GLU A 57 12.64 -7.03 2.30
CA GLU A 57 12.33 -5.88 1.45
C GLU A 57 10.82 -5.77 1.27
N THR A 58 10.25 -4.75 1.87
CA THR A 58 8.83 -4.46 1.70
C THR A 58 8.61 -3.91 0.30
N ASN A 59 7.50 -4.28 -0.34
CA ASN A 59 7.07 -3.67 -1.60
C ASN A 59 7.13 -2.14 -1.45
N ASN A 60 8.05 -1.48 -2.14
CA ASN A 60 8.11 -0.03 -2.15
C ASN A 60 7.00 0.51 -3.08
N PRO A 61 5.94 1.13 -2.54
CA PRO A 61 4.82 1.61 -3.34
C PRO A 61 5.24 2.74 -4.28
N ILE A 62 6.20 3.56 -3.88
CA ILE A 62 6.69 4.71 -4.67
C ILE A 62 7.41 4.21 -5.91
N MET A 63 8.29 3.22 -5.77
CA MET A 63 8.98 2.62 -6.93
C MET A 63 8.01 1.95 -7.90
N LYS A 64 6.92 1.43 -7.40
CA LYS A 64 5.88 0.84 -8.24
C LYS A 64 5.10 1.91 -9.01
N TRP A 65 4.77 3.02 -8.37
CA TRP A 65 4.21 4.19 -9.04
C TRP A 65 5.17 4.77 -10.09
N ALA A 66 6.47 4.86 -9.76
CA ALA A 66 7.50 5.30 -10.72
C ALA A 66 7.49 4.45 -11.99
N LYS A 67 7.42 3.12 -11.80
CA LYS A 67 7.33 2.18 -12.93
C LYS A 67 6.04 2.34 -13.74
N ASP A 68 4.90 2.51 -13.07
CA ASP A 68 3.61 2.68 -13.73
C ASP A 68 3.54 4.00 -14.52
N MET A 69 4.22 5.05 -14.04
CA MET A 69 4.36 6.35 -14.73
C MET A 69 5.50 6.38 -15.75
N ASN A 70 6.26 5.27 -15.88
CA ASN A 70 7.46 5.19 -16.72
C ASN A 70 8.47 6.33 -16.46
N ARG A 71 8.72 6.59 -15.17
CA ARG A 71 9.55 7.71 -14.70
C ARG A 71 10.62 7.21 -13.72
N ASN A 72 11.84 7.74 -13.86
CA ASN A 72 12.89 7.54 -12.88
C ASN A 72 12.78 8.63 -11.81
N LEU A 73 12.59 8.23 -10.55
CA LEU A 73 12.55 9.14 -9.42
C LEU A 73 13.94 9.30 -8.82
N THR A 74 14.31 10.53 -8.48
CA THR A 74 15.52 10.84 -7.73
C THR A 74 15.34 10.50 -6.25
N GLU A 75 16.40 10.47 -5.46
CA GLU A 75 16.29 10.28 -4.00
C GLU A 75 15.45 11.37 -3.34
N GLU A 76 15.57 12.61 -3.81
CA GLU A 76 14.78 13.73 -3.33
C GLU A 76 13.28 13.55 -3.63
N ASP A 77 12.94 13.03 -4.82
CA ASP A 77 11.56 12.71 -5.20
C ASP A 77 10.98 11.61 -4.30
N ILE A 78 11.78 10.61 -3.99
CA ILE A 78 11.40 9.52 -3.09
C ILE A 78 11.17 10.05 -1.67
N ASP A 79 12.00 10.96 -1.19
CA ASP A 79 11.83 11.59 0.12
C ASP A 79 10.59 12.49 0.17
N MET A 80 10.31 13.28 -0.88
CA MET A 80 9.07 14.05 -1.00
C MET A 80 7.85 13.13 -0.96
N ALA A 81 7.86 12.06 -1.74
CA ALA A 81 6.76 11.10 -1.78
C ALA A 81 6.57 10.40 -0.42
N ASN A 82 7.65 10.01 0.26
CA ASN A 82 7.58 9.43 1.60
C ASN A 82 7.01 10.43 2.63
N ARG A 83 7.37 11.71 2.51
CA ARG A 83 6.83 12.77 3.36
C ARG A 83 5.34 12.98 3.10
N HIS A 84 4.95 13.06 1.82
CA HIS A 84 3.56 13.15 1.41
C HIS A 84 2.73 11.99 1.97
N MET A 85 3.19 10.75 1.83
CA MET A 85 2.49 9.57 2.35
C MET A 85 2.37 9.57 3.88
N ARG A 86 3.32 10.15 4.61
CA ARG A 86 3.25 10.29 6.06
C ARG A 86 2.29 11.38 6.51
N GLN A 87 2.25 12.50 5.80
CA GLN A 87 1.42 13.67 6.13
C GLN A 87 0.00 13.55 5.60
N CYS A 88 -0.22 12.68 4.62
CA CYS A 88 -1.49 12.54 3.94
C CYS A 88 -2.55 11.99 4.89
N SER A 89 -3.50 12.86 5.21
CA SER A 89 -4.81 12.62 5.79
C SER A 89 -4.92 11.98 7.18
N ALA A 90 -5.56 12.72 8.06
CA ALA A 90 -6.10 12.22 9.34
C ALA A 90 -7.37 11.35 9.17
N SER A 91 -8.03 11.36 8.00
CA SER A 91 -9.23 10.56 7.77
C SER A 91 -8.90 9.08 7.60
N LEU A 92 -9.47 8.25 8.48
CA LEU A 92 -9.31 6.79 8.43
C LEU A 92 -9.76 6.20 7.09
N ALA A 93 -10.83 6.71 6.49
CA ALA A 93 -11.34 6.24 5.22
C ALA A 93 -10.34 6.50 4.06
N ILE A 94 -9.78 7.70 4.00
CA ILE A 94 -8.78 8.06 3.00
C ILE A 94 -7.51 7.22 3.20
N ARG A 95 -7.06 7.09 4.45
CA ARG A 95 -5.87 6.29 4.77
C ARG A 95 -6.06 4.82 4.44
N GLU A 96 -7.23 4.26 4.67
CA GLU A 96 -7.53 2.87 4.31
C GLU A 96 -7.52 2.66 2.79
N ILE A 97 -8.11 3.57 2.03
CA ILE A 97 -8.07 3.54 0.56
C ILE A 97 -6.62 3.64 0.08
N GLN A 98 -5.82 4.56 0.61
CA GLN A 98 -4.42 4.68 0.26
C GLN A 98 -3.64 3.40 0.54
N ILE A 99 -3.81 2.79 1.71
CA ILE A 99 -3.14 1.54 2.06
C ILE A 99 -3.51 0.43 1.08
N LYS A 100 -4.79 0.30 0.74
CA LYS A 100 -5.27 -0.76 -0.15
C LYS A 100 -4.86 -0.55 -1.59
N THR A 101 -4.94 0.68 -2.08
CA THR A 101 -4.79 0.99 -3.51
C THR A 101 -3.40 1.46 -3.89
N THR A 102 -2.84 2.41 -3.15
CA THR A 102 -1.58 3.08 -3.53
C THR A 102 -0.37 2.57 -2.78
N MET A 103 -0.47 2.31 -1.47
CA MET A 103 0.69 2.04 -0.62
C MET A 103 1.07 0.56 -0.51
N ARG A 104 0.14 -0.35 -0.34
CA ARG A 104 0.45 -1.76 -0.04
C ARG A 104 0.02 -2.73 -1.12
N SER A 105 -1.26 -2.74 -1.40
CA SER A 105 -1.85 -3.85 -2.17
C SER A 105 -1.94 -3.53 -3.64
N HIS A 106 -1.98 -2.24 -4.03
CA HIS A 106 -2.21 -1.82 -5.42
C HIS A 106 -3.36 -2.62 -6.03
N LEU A 107 -4.48 -2.69 -5.30
CA LEU A 107 -5.66 -3.42 -5.75
C LEU A 107 -6.28 -2.68 -6.93
N THR A 108 -5.91 -3.08 -8.11
CA THR A 108 -6.41 -2.54 -9.38
C THR A 108 -7.17 -3.63 -10.12
N PRO A 109 -8.06 -3.31 -11.05
CA PRO A 109 -8.77 -4.31 -11.84
C PRO A 109 -7.83 -5.32 -12.50
N VAL A 110 -6.72 -4.86 -13.05
CA VAL A 110 -5.70 -5.72 -13.66
C VAL A 110 -5.11 -6.71 -12.66
N ARG A 111 -4.83 -6.28 -11.45
CA ARG A 111 -4.27 -7.15 -10.41
C ARG A 111 -5.32 -8.11 -9.86
N MET A 112 -6.53 -7.61 -9.62
CA MET A 112 -7.64 -8.43 -9.13
C MET A 112 -8.03 -9.50 -10.15
N GLY A 113 -8.04 -9.18 -11.44
CA GLY A 113 -8.29 -10.14 -12.49
C GLY A 113 -7.25 -11.27 -12.53
N LYS A 114 -5.98 -10.96 -12.23
CA LYS A 114 -4.92 -11.99 -12.11
C LYS A 114 -5.10 -12.85 -10.85
N ILE A 115 -5.44 -12.25 -9.73
CA ILE A 115 -5.62 -12.97 -8.45
C ILE A 115 -6.82 -13.93 -8.55
N ASN A 116 -7.94 -13.45 -9.07
CA ASN A 116 -9.19 -14.20 -9.13
C ASN A 116 -9.29 -15.11 -10.37
N LYS A 117 -8.26 -15.10 -11.24
CA LYS A 117 -8.30 -15.78 -12.56
C LYS A 117 -9.53 -15.40 -13.39
N ALA A 118 -10.17 -14.28 -13.05
CA ALA A 118 -11.28 -13.71 -13.78
C ALA A 118 -10.68 -12.81 -14.86
N GLY A 119 -10.97 -13.05 -16.12
CA GLY A 119 -10.40 -12.28 -17.24
C GLY A 119 -10.84 -10.81 -17.33
N ASN A 120 -11.51 -10.29 -16.31
CA ASN A 120 -11.96 -8.91 -16.28
C ASN A 120 -10.88 -7.98 -15.71
N HIS A 121 -10.22 -7.25 -16.62
CA HIS A 121 -9.20 -6.26 -16.29
C HIS A 121 -9.66 -4.81 -16.53
N LYS A 122 -10.96 -4.61 -16.73
CA LYS A 122 -11.55 -3.31 -17.08
C LYS A 122 -11.58 -2.36 -15.90
N CYS A 123 -11.51 -1.08 -16.21
CA CYS A 123 -11.59 0.01 -15.22
C CYS A 123 -12.85 -0.06 -14.36
N TRP A 124 -12.74 0.25 -13.08
CA TRP A 124 -13.89 0.30 -12.15
C TRP A 124 -14.93 1.36 -12.53
N GLY A 125 -14.49 2.44 -13.18
CA GLY A 125 -15.40 3.50 -13.62
C GLY A 125 -16.34 3.09 -14.76
N GLY A 126 -16.09 1.96 -15.40
CA GLY A 126 -16.93 1.50 -16.51
C GLY A 126 -16.60 2.10 -17.86
N CYS A 127 -15.48 2.83 -18.01
CA CYS A 127 -15.05 3.40 -19.30
C CYS A 127 -14.65 2.35 -20.34
N GLY A 128 -14.53 1.08 -19.94
CA GLY A 128 -14.18 -0.02 -20.84
C GLY A 128 -12.68 -0.28 -21.01
N GLU A 129 -11.84 0.68 -20.67
CA GLU A 129 -10.39 0.61 -20.78
C GLU A 129 -9.74 -0.29 -19.73
N LYS A 130 -8.47 -0.61 -19.92
CA LYS A 130 -7.68 -1.44 -19.01
C LYS A 130 -7.46 -0.72 -17.68
N GLY A 131 -7.95 -1.30 -16.58
CA GLY A 131 -7.87 -0.72 -15.24
C GLY A 131 -6.49 -0.85 -14.59
N THR A 132 -5.49 -0.16 -15.13
CA THR A 132 -4.18 0.00 -14.48
C THR A 132 -4.28 0.96 -13.29
N LEU A 133 -3.23 1.01 -12.45
CA LEU A 133 -3.20 1.95 -11.33
C LEU A 133 -3.28 3.40 -11.81
N LEU A 134 -2.43 3.77 -12.77
CA LEU A 134 -2.40 5.10 -13.34
C LEU A 134 -3.71 5.46 -14.05
N HIS A 135 -4.25 4.53 -14.86
CA HIS A 135 -5.52 4.76 -15.53
C HIS A 135 -6.65 5.05 -14.54
N CYS A 136 -6.83 4.19 -13.53
CA CYS A 136 -7.95 4.34 -12.58
C CYS A 136 -7.90 5.64 -11.76
N TRP A 137 -6.70 6.17 -11.51
CA TRP A 137 -6.51 7.34 -10.65
C TRP A 137 -6.26 8.63 -11.41
N TRP A 138 -5.84 8.56 -12.66
CA TRP A 138 -5.44 9.74 -13.44
C TRP A 138 -6.01 9.79 -14.84
N GLU A 139 -5.74 8.76 -15.68
CA GLU A 139 -6.00 8.81 -17.12
C GLU A 139 -7.48 8.61 -17.49
N CYS A 140 -8.26 7.97 -16.63
CA CYS A 140 -9.66 7.63 -16.91
C CYS A 140 -10.47 8.89 -17.23
N GLU A 141 -11.20 8.86 -18.35
CA GLU A 141 -12.06 9.96 -18.79
C GLU A 141 -13.09 10.42 -17.74
N LEU A 142 -13.51 9.47 -16.86
CA LEU A 142 -14.45 9.76 -15.76
C LEU A 142 -13.76 10.42 -14.55
N VAL A 143 -12.44 10.31 -14.43
CA VAL A 143 -11.64 10.90 -13.35
C VAL A 143 -11.02 12.24 -13.77
N GLN A 144 -10.75 12.42 -15.05
CA GLN A 144 -10.17 13.65 -15.62
C GLN A 144 -10.92 14.95 -15.27
N PRO A 145 -12.26 14.99 -15.26
CA PRO A 145 -12.98 16.21 -14.88
C PRO A 145 -12.69 16.65 -13.43
N LEU A 146 -12.51 15.70 -12.51
CA LEU A 146 -12.12 16.01 -11.13
C LEU A 146 -10.77 16.73 -11.09
N TRP A 147 -9.74 16.17 -11.74
CA TRP A 147 -8.41 16.77 -11.75
C TRP A 147 -8.39 18.12 -12.47
N LYS A 148 -9.09 18.26 -13.59
CA LYS A 148 -9.25 19.55 -14.29
C LYS A 148 -9.88 20.61 -13.38
N THR A 149 -10.85 20.23 -12.56
CA THR A 149 -11.48 21.15 -11.59
C THR A 149 -10.50 21.55 -10.50
N VAL A 150 -9.72 20.59 -9.95
CA VAL A 150 -8.69 20.88 -8.95
C VAL A 150 -7.65 21.84 -9.51
N TRP A 151 -7.13 21.60 -10.72
CA TRP A 151 -6.13 22.47 -11.33
C TRP A 151 -6.67 23.87 -11.66
N ARG A 152 -7.95 23.96 -12.06
CA ARG A 152 -8.60 25.27 -12.24
C ARG A 152 -8.65 26.04 -10.92
N PHE A 153 -9.04 25.38 -9.84
CA PHE A 153 -9.09 25.99 -8.51
C PHE A 153 -7.70 26.44 -8.04
N LEU A 154 -6.66 25.65 -8.24
CA LEU A 154 -5.28 26.04 -7.91
C LEU A 154 -4.84 27.28 -8.72
N LYS A 155 -5.21 27.37 -9.99
CA LYS A 155 -4.97 28.54 -10.83
C LYS A 155 -5.65 29.81 -10.31
N GLU A 156 -6.90 29.70 -9.84
CA GLU A 156 -7.63 30.79 -9.20
C GLU A 156 -6.91 31.29 -7.94
N LEU A 157 -6.27 30.39 -7.20
CA LEU A 157 -5.43 30.71 -6.04
C LEU A 157 -4.02 31.20 -6.42
N LYS A 158 -3.75 31.43 -7.71
CA LYS A 158 -2.44 31.84 -8.25
C LYS A 158 -1.32 30.82 -7.97
N ILE A 159 -1.67 29.56 -7.80
CA ILE A 159 -0.74 28.45 -7.65
C ILE A 159 -0.59 27.79 -9.03
N ASP A 160 0.53 28.04 -9.69
CA ASP A 160 0.80 27.46 -11.00
C ASP A 160 1.58 26.16 -10.85
N LEU A 161 0.93 25.04 -11.11
CA LEU A 161 1.50 23.70 -11.05
C LEU A 161 1.31 22.97 -12.36
N PRO A 162 2.32 22.25 -12.85
CA PRO A 162 2.16 21.39 -14.02
C PRO A 162 1.06 20.36 -13.81
N TYR A 163 0.34 20.02 -14.87
CA TYR A 163 -0.69 18.98 -14.83
C TYR A 163 -0.05 17.61 -14.88
N ASP A 164 0.37 17.09 -13.72
CA ASP A 164 1.21 15.91 -13.59
C ASP A 164 0.67 14.97 -12.49
N PRO A 165 0.48 13.66 -12.80
CA PRO A 165 0.04 12.67 -11.80
C PRO A 165 1.00 12.53 -10.62
N ALA A 166 2.30 12.78 -10.80
CA ALA A 166 3.26 12.71 -9.71
C ALA A 166 2.97 13.73 -8.61
N ILE A 167 2.48 14.92 -8.96
CA ILE A 167 2.07 15.93 -7.98
C ILE A 167 0.83 15.47 -7.22
N ALA A 168 -0.22 15.10 -7.95
CA ALA A 168 -1.50 14.74 -7.36
C ALA A 168 -1.43 13.48 -6.47
N LEU A 169 -0.70 12.46 -6.92
CA LEU A 169 -0.73 11.12 -6.31
C LEU A 169 0.44 10.88 -5.35
N LEU A 170 1.58 11.50 -5.58
CA LEU A 170 2.80 11.30 -4.78
C LEU A 170 3.28 12.54 -4.05
N GLY A 171 2.74 13.73 -4.37
CA GLY A 171 3.20 14.98 -3.79
C GLY A 171 4.64 15.35 -4.19
N ILE A 172 5.05 14.95 -5.40
CA ILE A 172 6.36 15.29 -5.97
C ILE A 172 6.21 16.59 -6.75
N TYR A 173 6.80 17.66 -6.24
CA TYR A 173 6.73 18.99 -6.84
C TYR A 173 8.00 19.31 -7.61
N PRO A 174 7.92 20.04 -8.75
CA PRO A 174 9.09 20.58 -9.44
C PRO A 174 9.89 21.51 -8.51
N LYS A 175 11.22 21.52 -8.66
CA LYS A 175 12.12 22.33 -7.81
C LYS A 175 11.91 23.84 -7.94
N ASP A 176 11.38 24.31 -9.08
CA ASP A 176 11.27 25.73 -9.43
C ASP A 176 9.87 26.33 -9.17
N THR A 177 9.02 25.66 -8.41
CA THR A 177 7.69 26.21 -8.11
C THR A 177 7.69 27.08 -6.88
N ASP A 178 7.16 28.32 -7.01
CA ASP A 178 6.92 29.27 -5.89
C ASP A 178 6.01 28.70 -4.77
N ALA A 179 5.35 27.57 -5.01
CA ALA A 179 4.57 26.84 -4.03
C ALA A 179 5.39 26.34 -2.83
N MET A 180 6.72 26.29 -2.91
CA MET A 180 7.58 25.99 -1.76
C MET A 180 7.83 27.19 -0.86
N LYS A 181 7.67 28.42 -1.35
CA LYS A 181 7.92 29.64 -0.57
C LYS A 181 6.87 29.96 0.49
N CYS A 182 5.69 29.35 0.43
CA CYS A 182 4.61 29.56 1.39
C CYS A 182 4.70 28.73 2.68
N ARG A 183 5.79 27.97 2.91
CA ARG A 183 5.90 27.12 4.10
C ARG A 183 6.76 27.66 5.24
N ASP A 184 7.39 28.81 5.08
CA ASP A 184 8.32 29.39 6.04
C ASP A 184 7.80 30.71 6.66
N THR A 185 6.48 30.91 6.73
CA THR A 185 5.85 32.01 7.49
C THR A 185 4.88 31.49 8.52
#